data_dc471cffdbf4f3d8fbc9e8b945a47cee
#
_entry.id   dc471cffdbf4f3d8fbc9e8b945a47cee
#
_cell.length_a   1.000
_cell.length_b   1.000
_cell.length_c   1.000
_cell.angle_alpha   90.00
_cell.angle_beta   90.00
_cell.angle_gamma   90.00
#
_symmetry.space_group_name_H-M   'P 1'
#
loop_
_entity.id
_entity.type
_entity.pdbx_description
1 polymer ?
#
loop_
_entity_poly.entity_id
_entity_poly.type
_entity_poly.pdbx_seq_one_letter_code
_entity_poly.pdbx_strand_id
1 'polypeptide(L)'
;MLKWVMRMKQHWKTYAFWILLTESVGALSGWISRNGTELYMQTIEKPPLSPPGWVFPVVWTILFALMGIGAARIRLSPLPKDRSQGIYLFFSQLVIYFFWSPIFFHAQAFGFAFLWLLLLLGLVLWMTLTFRKVDPLAAKLQIPYLLWLVFAAYLNLGVWWLNR
;
A
#
# COMPACT_ATOMS: atom_id res chain seq x y z
N MET A 1 -17.86 -10.90 16.53
CA MET A 1 -18.16 -9.47 16.28
C MET A 1 -18.07 -8.62 17.55
N LEU A 2 -18.79 -8.95 18.63
CA LEU A 2 -18.80 -8.16 19.88
C LEU A 2 -17.42 -7.97 20.54
N LYS A 3 -16.61 -9.04 20.64
CA LYS A 3 -15.23 -8.98 21.17
C LYS A 3 -14.31 -8.08 20.35
N TRP A 4 -14.52 -7.99 19.03
CA TRP A 4 -13.75 -7.13 18.16
C TRP A 4 -14.08 -5.65 18.39
N VAL A 5 -15.37 -5.31 18.49
CA VAL A 5 -15.83 -3.93 18.77
C VAL A 5 -15.34 -3.46 20.16
N MET A 6 -15.38 -4.33 21.19
CA MET A 6 -14.87 -3.99 22.52
C MET A 6 -13.36 -3.77 22.51
N ARG A 7 -12.59 -4.57 21.76
CA ARG A 7 -11.15 -4.41 21.61
C ARG A 7 -10.79 -3.11 20.90
N MET A 8 -11.57 -2.71 19.88
CA MET A 8 -11.39 -1.40 19.23
C MET A 8 -11.67 -0.24 20.19
N LYS A 9 -12.75 -0.28 20.98
CA LYS A 9 -13.06 0.77 21.96
C LYS A 9 -11.95 0.94 23.00
N GLN A 10 -11.31 -0.14 23.43
CA GLN A 10 -10.22 -0.09 24.41
C GLN A 10 -8.91 0.47 23.82
N HIS A 11 -8.66 0.28 22.53
CA HIS A 11 -7.39 0.61 21.87
C HIS A 11 -7.54 1.59 20.68
N TRP A 12 -8.61 2.39 20.65
CA TRP A 12 -8.93 3.27 19.52
C TRP A 12 -7.76 4.20 19.14
N LYS A 13 -7.00 4.68 20.13
CA LYS A 13 -5.83 5.54 19.89
C LYS A 13 -4.75 4.84 19.08
N THR A 14 -4.54 3.53 19.33
CA THR A 14 -3.58 2.74 18.55
C THR A 14 -4.07 2.58 17.11
N TYR A 15 -5.35 2.26 16.89
CA TYR A 15 -5.90 2.19 15.54
C TYR A 15 -5.82 3.53 14.81
N ALA A 16 -6.22 4.62 15.46
CA ALA A 16 -6.13 5.97 14.89
C ALA A 16 -4.69 6.33 14.51
N PHE A 17 -3.73 6.05 15.38
CA PHE A 17 -2.31 6.30 15.09
C PHE A 17 -1.83 5.57 13.84
N TRP A 18 -2.11 4.26 13.71
CA TRP A 18 -1.64 3.47 12.58
C TRP A 18 -2.34 3.85 11.27
N ILE A 19 -3.63 4.18 11.30
CA ILE A 19 -4.37 4.68 10.14
C ILE A 19 -3.79 6.03 9.70
N LEU A 20 -3.64 6.98 10.63
CA LEU A 20 -3.09 8.30 10.31
C LEU A 20 -1.64 8.20 9.79
N LEU A 21 -0.84 7.28 10.32
CA LEU A 21 0.52 7.04 9.83
C LEU A 21 0.50 6.61 8.35
N THR A 22 -0.30 5.60 8.01
CA THR A 22 -0.38 5.09 6.64
C THR A 22 -0.95 6.12 5.66
N GLU A 23 -2.02 6.81 6.05
CA GLU A 23 -2.60 7.90 5.24
C GLU A 23 -1.60 9.04 5.02
N SER A 24 -0.84 9.42 6.05
CA SER A 24 0.19 10.46 5.95
C SER A 24 1.30 10.07 4.97
N VAL A 25 1.74 8.82 4.97
CA VAL A 25 2.74 8.30 4.01
C VAL A 25 2.20 8.38 2.60
N GLY A 26 0.94 7.94 2.38
CA GLY A 26 0.30 8.01 1.07
C GLY A 26 0.09 9.44 0.59
N ALA A 27 -0.42 10.31 1.45
CA ALA A 27 -0.64 11.72 1.14
C ALA A 27 0.67 12.44 0.80
N LEU A 28 1.74 12.20 1.56
CA LEU A 28 3.05 12.82 1.33
C LEU A 28 3.66 12.34 0.00
N SER A 29 3.61 11.04 -0.28
CA SER A 29 4.10 10.46 -1.54
C SER A 29 3.33 11.03 -2.74
N GLY A 30 1.99 11.12 -2.65
CA GLY A 30 1.13 11.72 -3.66
C GLY A 30 1.39 13.21 -3.86
N TRP A 31 1.61 13.95 -2.77
CA TRP A 31 1.92 15.38 -2.83
C TRP A 31 3.26 15.65 -3.52
N ILE A 32 4.30 14.88 -3.22
CA ILE A 32 5.61 14.98 -3.89
C ILE A 32 5.47 14.68 -5.39
N SER A 33 4.62 13.75 -5.76
CA SER A 33 4.46 13.27 -7.14
C SER A 33 3.42 14.06 -7.95
N ARG A 34 2.73 15.06 -7.37
CA ARG A 34 1.56 15.73 -7.98
C ARG A 34 1.81 16.30 -9.37
N ASN A 35 2.93 16.99 -9.57
CA ASN A 35 3.26 17.59 -10.86
C ASN A 35 3.53 16.52 -11.94
N GLY A 36 4.24 15.44 -11.56
CA GLY A 36 4.47 14.29 -12.44
C GLY A 36 3.18 13.52 -12.74
N THR A 37 2.26 13.44 -11.78
CA THR A 37 0.95 12.82 -12.00
C THR A 37 0.11 13.62 -13.00
N GLU A 38 0.13 14.94 -12.92
CA GLU A 38 -0.57 15.81 -13.87
C GLU A 38 -0.01 15.63 -15.28
N LEU A 39 1.31 15.67 -15.43
CA LEU A 39 1.99 15.42 -16.71
C LEU A 39 1.65 14.02 -17.26
N TYR A 40 1.70 12.98 -16.41
CA TYR A 40 1.31 11.63 -16.77
C TYR A 40 -0.12 11.54 -17.30
N MET A 41 -1.06 12.23 -16.68
CA MET A 41 -2.46 12.22 -17.10
C MET A 41 -2.66 12.84 -18.48
N GLN A 42 -1.85 13.83 -18.85
CA GLN A 42 -1.98 14.59 -20.12
C GLN A 42 -1.20 13.98 -21.28
N THR A 43 -0.03 13.36 -21.04
CA THR A 43 0.94 13.05 -22.10
C THR A 43 1.22 11.57 -22.31
N ILE A 44 0.98 10.71 -21.29
CA ILE A 44 1.38 9.30 -21.33
C ILE A 44 0.28 8.41 -21.88
N GLU A 45 0.64 7.53 -22.83
CA GLU A 45 -0.25 6.49 -23.34
C GLU A 45 -0.54 5.43 -22.25
N LYS A 46 -1.80 5.11 -22.07
CA LYS A 46 -2.28 4.23 -21.02
C LYS A 46 -2.79 2.91 -21.59
N PRO A 47 -2.50 1.77 -20.94
CA PRO A 47 -3.01 0.47 -21.37
C PRO A 47 -4.54 0.40 -21.21
N PRO A 48 -5.20 -0.56 -21.88
CA PRO A 48 -6.62 -0.86 -21.67
C PRO A 48 -6.93 -1.07 -20.19
N LEU A 49 -8.16 -0.79 -19.78
CA LEU A 49 -8.63 -0.89 -18.40
C LEU A 49 -8.01 0.12 -17.42
N SER A 50 -7.26 1.12 -17.89
CA SER A 50 -6.77 2.19 -17.02
C SER A 50 -7.93 2.97 -16.41
N PRO A 51 -8.03 3.03 -15.05
CA PRO A 51 -9.12 3.72 -14.40
C PRO A 51 -9.01 5.24 -14.59
N PRO A 52 -10.13 5.98 -14.48
CA PRO A 52 -10.10 7.43 -14.39
C PRO A 52 -9.24 7.89 -13.19
N GLY A 53 -8.59 9.06 -13.32
CA GLY A 53 -7.62 9.55 -12.33
C GLY A 53 -8.16 9.65 -10.89
N TRP A 54 -9.45 9.95 -10.72
CA TRP A 54 -10.09 10.06 -9.41
C TRP A 54 -10.22 8.72 -8.66
N VAL A 55 -10.16 7.59 -9.36
CA VAL A 55 -10.23 6.24 -8.74
C VAL A 55 -9.00 5.98 -7.85
N PHE A 56 -7.81 6.44 -8.28
CA PHE A 56 -6.58 6.19 -7.55
C PHE A 56 -6.59 6.74 -6.12
N PRO A 57 -6.88 8.02 -5.86
CA PRO A 57 -6.92 8.52 -4.48
C PRO A 57 -7.98 7.84 -3.62
N VAL A 58 -9.14 7.51 -4.18
CA VAL A 58 -10.21 6.81 -3.44
C VAL A 58 -9.76 5.42 -3.03
N VAL A 59 -9.22 4.63 -3.96
CA VAL A 59 -8.75 3.28 -3.66
C VAL A 59 -7.59 3.30 -2.67
N TRP A 60 -6.60 4.18 -2.86
CA TRP A 60 -5.46 4.27 -1.96
C TRP A 60 -5.84 4.65 -0.54
N THR A 61 -6.77 5.59 -0.35
CA THR A 61 -7.31 5.93 0.98
C THR A 61 -7.90 4.70 1.67
N ILE A 62 -8.71 3.92 0.97
CA ILE A 62 -9.28 2.69 1.53
C ILE A 62 -8.17 1.69 1.89
N LEU A 63 -7.19 1.51 1.00
CA LEU A 63 -6.09 0.57 1.22
C LEU A 63 -5.21 0.98 2.39
N PHE A 64 -4.87 2.26 2.54
CA PHE A 64 -4.10 2.77 3.69
C PHE A 64 -4.84 2.59 5.00
N ALA A 65 -6.14 2.84 5.03
CA ALA A 65 -6.96 2.57 6.22
C ALA A 65 -6.92 1.08 6.60
N LEU A 66 -7.08 0.17 5.63
CA LEU A 66 -7.01 -1.28 5.88
C LEU A 66 -5.61 -1.72 6.33
N MET A 67 -4.55 -1.17 5.73
CA MET A 67 -3.16 -1.41 6.16
C MET A 67 -2.94 -0.95 7.60
N GLY A 68 -3.38 0.26 7.94
CA GLY A 68 -3.28 0.79 9.30
C GLY A 68 -4.02 -0.04 10.34
N ILE A 69 -5.24 -0.49 10.03
CA ILE A 69 -6.00 -1.39 10.89
C ILE A 69 -5.26 -2.73 11.07
N GLY A 70 -4.73 -3.30 9.99
CA GLY A 70 -3.94 -4.53 10.03
C GLY A 70 -2.71 -4.40 10.93
N ALA A 71 -1.93 -3.33 10.76
CA ALA A 71 -0.73 -3.05 11.57
C ALA A 71 -1.06 -2.83 13.04
N ALA A 72 -2.14 -2.10 13.37
CA ALA A 72 -2.61 -1.91 14.73
C ALA A 72 -2.93 -3.25 15.40
N ARG A 73 -3.59 -4.17 14.70
CA ARG A 73 -3.90 -5.52 15.19
C ARG A 73 -2.64 -6.33 15.49
N ILE A 74 -1.66 -6.28 14.60
CA ILE A 74 -0.35 -6.93 14.81
C ILE A 74 0.35 -6.32 16.02
N ARG A 75 0.36 -4.99 16.15
CA ARG A 75 0.99 -4.29 17.29
C ARG A 75 0.37 -4.68 18.63
N LEU A 76 -0.93 -4.93 18.67
CA LEU A 76 -1.67 -5.32 19.87
C LEU A 76 -1.63 -6.83 20.15
N SER A 77 -0.94 -7.61 19.33
CA SER A 77 -0.82 -9.07 19.53
C SER A 77 0.12 -9.40 20.70
N PRO A 78 -0.19 -10.44 21.49
CA PRO A 78 0.67 -10.93 22.56
C PRO A 78 1.90 -11.72 22.06
N LEU A 79 2.00 -12.08 20.76
CA LEU A 79 3.08 -12.89 20.19
C LEU A 79 4.30 -12.01 19.83
N PRO A 80 5.36 -11.93 20.67
CA PRO A 80 6.39 -10.88 20.52
C PRO A 80 7.28 -11.09 19.28
N LYS A 81 7.69 -12.31 18.96
CA LYS A 81 8.63 -12.60 17.85
C LYS A 81 8.03 -12.30 16.48
N ASP A 82 6.88 -12.91 16.18
CA ASP A 82 6.22 -12.74 14.88
C ASP A 82 5.64 -11.33 14.72
N ARG A 83 5.23 -10.71 15.85
CA ARG A 83 4.82 -9.31 15.89
C ARG A 83 5.95 -8.38 15.44
N SER A 84 7.16 -8.56 15.94
CA SER A 84 8.32 -7.71 15.59
C SER A 84 8.66 -7.86 14.12
N GLN A 85 8.68 -9.08 13.59
CA GLN A 85 8.89 -9.33 12.17
C GLN A 85 7.78 -8.70 11.31
N GLY A 86 6.52 -8.86 11.70
CA GLY A 86 5.38 -8.26 10.99
C GLY A 86 5.46 -6.74 10.92
N ILE A 87 5.79 -6.07 12.01
CA ILE A 87 5.95 -4.61 12.07
C ILE A 87 7.16 -4.16 11.25
N TYR A 88 8.28 -4.88 11.30
CA TYR A 88 9.45 -4.57 10.47
C TYR A 88 9.11 -4.62 8.97
N LEU A 89 8.46 -5.70 8.51
CA LEU A 89 8.01 -5.85 7.13
C LEU A 89 7.00 -4.76 6.72
N PHE A 90 6.12 -4.38 7.66
CA PHE A 90 5.17 -3.31 7.44
C PHE A 90 5.86 -1.96 7.14
N PHE A 91 6.86 -1.57 7.93
CA PHE A 91 7.61 -0.35 7.66
C PHE A 91 8.47 -0.46 6.39
N SER A 92 9.08 -1.61 6.14
CA SER A 92 9.87 -1.84 4.93
C SER A 92 9.02 -1.63 3.67
N GLN A 93 7.82 -2.21 3.62
CA GLN A 93 6.93 -2.03 2.47
C GLN A 93 6.42 -0.58 2.33
N LEU A 94 6.17 0.14 3.44
CA LEU A 94 5.79 1.55 3.38
C LEU A 94 6.90 2.42 2.76
N VAL A 95 8.17 2.17 3.12
CA VAL A 95 9.31 2.86 2.53
C VAL A 95 9.41 2.58 1.03
N ILE A 96 9.30 1.31 0.63
CA ILE A 96 9.34 0.94 -0.79
C ILE A 96 8.15 1.55 -1.55
N TYR A 97 6.94 1.52 -0.98
CA TYR A 97 5.77 2.18 -1.54
C TYR A 97 6.00 3.69 -1.74
N PHE A 98 6.51 4.36 -0.70
CA PHE A 98 6.73 5.81 -0.73
C PHE A 98 7.55 6.26 -1.94
N PHE A 99 8.60 5.53 -2.28
CA PHE A 99 9.47 5.87 -3.41
C PHE A 99 8.91 5.45 -4.78
N TRP A 100 7.99 4.49 -4.83
CA TRP A 100 7.41 4.05 -6.11
C TRP A 100 6.73 5.20 -6.86
N SER A 101 5.93 6.01 -6.19
CA SER A 101 5.19 7.10 -6.81
C SER A 101 6.11 8.17 -7.44
N PRO A 102 7.14 8.69 -6.76
CA PRO A 102 8.14 9.55 -7.37
C PRO A 102 8.89 8.90 -8.56
N ILE A 103 9.25 7.65 -8.46
CA ILE A 103 9.93 6.92 -9.55
C ILE A 103 9.03 6.82 -10.78
N PHE A 104 7.76 6.48 -10.57
CA PHE A 104 6.81 6.29 -11.67
C PHE A 104 6.35 7.61 -12.28
N PHE A 105 5.87 8.55 -11.47
CA PHE A 105 5.25 9.79 -11.95
C PHE A 105 6.25 10.92 -12.19
N HIS A 106 7.20 11.14 -11.27
CA HIS A 106 8.11 12.26 -11.36
C HIS A 106 9.31 11.96 -12.26
N ALA A 107 9.99 10.84 -12.04
CA ALA A 107 11.13 10.42 -12.87
C ALA A 107 10.71 9.75 -14.18
N GLN A 108 9.46 9.34 -14.33
CA GLN A 108 8.91 8.59 -15.48
C GLN A 108 9.76 7.37 -15.86
N ALA A 109 10.48 6.81 -14.89
CA ALA A 109 11.32 5.63 -15.08
C ALA A 109 10.46 4.34 -15.02
N PHE A 110 9.52 4.20 -15.97
CA PHE A 110 8.44 3.19 -15.93
C PHE A 110 8.96 1.74 -15.83
N GLY A 111 10.03 1.40 -16.54
CA GLY A 111 10.63 0.05 -16.46
C GLY A 111 11.25 -0.22 -15.09
N PHE A 112 11.97 0.74 -14.51
CA PHE A 112 12.53 0.64 -13.17
C PHE A 112 11.40 0.64 -12.11
N ALA A 113 10.38 1.48 -12.28
CA ALA A 113 9.20 1.51 -11.43
C ALA A 113 8.47 0.16 -11.41
N PHE A 114 8.42 -0.56 -12.53
CA PHE A 114 7.86 -1.89 -12.60
C PHE A 114 8.63 -2.91 -11.74
N LEU A 115 9.96 -2.94 -11.85
CA LEU A 115 10.79 -3.81 -11.00
C LEU A 115 10.66 -3.46 -9.52
N TRP A 116 10.60 -2.17 -9.21
CA TRP A 116 10.37 -1.67 -7.86
C TRP A 116 9.01 -2.09 -7.30
N LEU A 117 7.98 -2.09 -8.14
CA LEU A 117 6.65 -2.54 -7.79
C LEU A 117 6.59 -4.06 -7.55
N LEU A 118 7.35 -4.86 -8.31
CA LEU A 118 7.48 -6.29 -8.05
C LEU A 118 8.16 -6.58 -6.70
N LEU A 119 9.18 -5.79 -6.33
CA LEU A 119 9.79 -5.85 -5.00
C LEU A 119 8.76 -5.53 -3.91
N LEU A 120 7.96 -4.47 -4.10
CA LEU A 120 6.88 -4.11 -3.20
C LEU A 120 5.87 -5.24 -3.05
N LEU A 121 5.42 -5.83 -4.15
CA LEU A 121 4.47 -6.94 -4.17
C LEU A 121 5.02 -8.15 -3.37
N GLY A 122 6.28 -8.50 -3.56
CA GLY A 122 6.95 -9.56 -2.82
C GLY A 122 7.01 -9.28 -1.31
N LEU A 123 7.35 -8.05 -0.91
CA LEU A 123 7.37 -7.62 0.50
C LEU A 123 5.98 -7.66 1.14
N VAL A 124 4.97 -7.17 0.43
CA VAL A 124 3.58 -7.17 0.93
C VAL A 124 3.04 -8.60 1.05
N LEU A 125 3.39 -9.48 0.12
CA LEU A 125 3.05 -10.90 0.23
C LEU A 125 3.71 -11.54 1.47
N TRP A 126 5.01 -11.32 1.66
CA TRP A 126 5.72 -11.81 2.85
C TRP A 126 5.14 -11.25 4.14
N MET A 127 4.86 -9.95 4.19
CA MET A 127 4.20 -9.31 5.31
C MET A 127 2.83 -9.95 5.60
N THR A 128 2.02 -10.20 4.58
CA THR A 128 0.69 -10.79 4.71
C THR A 128 0.76 -12.22 5.26
N LEU A 129 1.71 -13.02 4.79
CA LEU A 129 1.95 -14.37 5.31
C LEU A 129 2.43 -14.36 6.77
N THR A 130 3.26 -13.38 7.15
CA THR A 130 3.69 -13.17 8.54
C THR A 130 2.51 -12.72 9.41
N PHE A 131 1.70 -11.78 8.93
CA PHE A 131 0.49 -11.33 9.63
C PHE A 131 -0.47 -12.48 9.89
N ARG A 132 -0.61 -13.40 8.93
CA ARG A 132 -1.49 -14.57 9.07
C ARG A 132 -1.13 -15.46 10.27
N LYS A 133 0.17 -15.57 10.60
CA LYS A 133 0.65 -16.34 11.77
C LYS A 133 0.29 -15.68 13.08
N VAL A 134 0.17 -14.35 13.10
CA VAL A 134 -0.09 -13.53 14.29
C VAL A 134 -1.57 -13.25 14.48
N ASP A 135 -2.23 -12.78 13.42
CA ASP A 135 -3.65 -12.44 13.39
C ASP A 135 -4.20 -12.65 11.97
N PRO A 136 -4.97 -13.72 11.74
CA PRO A 136 -5.54 -14.04 10.43
C PRO A 136 -6.42 -12.92 9.83
N LEU A 137 -7.09 -12.12 10.67
CA LEU A 137 -7.90 -11.00 10.19
C LEU A 137 -7.00 -9.84 9.71
N ALA A 138 -5.89 -9.56 10.41
CA ALA A 138 -4.91 -8.58 9.93
C ALA A 138 -4.38 -8.94 8.54
N ALA A 139 -4.11 -10.23 8.28
CA ALA A 139 -3.71 -10.71 6.97
C ALA A 139 -4.81 -10.55 5.90
N LYS A 140 -6.06 -10.90 6.23
CA LYS A 140 -7.20 -10.74 5.31
C LYS A 140 -7.41 -9.28 4.88
N LEU A 141 -7.15 -8.33 5.77
CA LEU A 141 -7.23 -6.89 5.47
C LEU A 141 -6.17 -6.43 4.47
N GLN A 142 -5.09 -7.21 4.22
CA GLN A 142 -4.08 -6.91 3.21
C GLN A 142 -4.44 -7.47 1.82
N ILE A 143 -5.43 -8.36 1.70
CA ILE A 143 -5.80 -8.98 0.42
C ILE A 143 -6.19 -7.93 -0.64
N PRO A 144 -7.04 -6.91 -0.35
CA PRO A 144 -7.34 -5.87 -1.32
C PRO A 144 -6.09 -5.12 -1.80
N TYR A 145 -5.12 -4.90 -0.92
CA TYR A 145 -3.85 -4.27 -1.28
C TYR A 145 -3.03 -5.14 -2.23
N LEU A 146 -2.91 -6.45 -1.97
CA LEU A 146 -2.23 -7.38 -2.87
C LEU A 146 -2.88 -7.39 -4.26
N LEU A 147 -4.21 -7.47 -4.33
CA LEU A 147 -4.94 -7.44 -5.60
C LEU A 147 -4.71 -6.13 -6.36
N TRP A 148 -4.71 -5.00 -5.64
CA TRP A 148 -4.42 -3.70 -6.24
C TRP A 148 -2.99 -3.61 -6.76
N LEU A 149 -1.99 -4.15 -6.04
CA LEU A 149 -0.60 -4.17 -6.50
C LEU A 149 -0.42 -5.02 -7.77
N VAL A 150 -1.11 -6.15 -7.89
CA VAL A 150 -1.11 -6.97 -9.13
C VAL A 150 -1.70 -6.16 -10.29
N PHE A 151 -2.82 -5.49 -10.06
CA PHE A 151 -3.42 -4.62 -11.07
C PHE A 151 -2.52 -3.42 -11.42
N ALA A 152 -1.89 -2.79 -10.44
CA ALA A 152 -0.93 -1.71 -10.66
C ALA A 152 0.31 -2.20 -11.45
N ALA A 153 0.75 -3.44 -11.23
CA ALA A 153 1.84 -4.04 -12.02
C ALA A 153 1.44 -4.21 -13.49
N TYR A 154 0.21 -4.64 -13.76
CA TYR A 154 -0.33 -4.67 -15.11
C TYR A 154 -0.33 -3.28 -15.76
N LEU A 155 -0.83 -2.26 -15.06
CA LEU A 155 -0.86 -0.89 -15.57
C LEU A 155 0.55 -0.35 -15.80
N ASN A 156 1.47 -0.55 -14.87
CA ASN A 156 2.86 -0.08 -14.96
C ASN A 156 3.59 -0.74 -16.15
N LEU A 157 3.44 -2.05 -16.31
CA LEU A 157 4.02 -2.79 -17.43
C LEU A 157 3.46 -2.28 -18.77
N GLY A 158 2.15 -2.07 -18.86
CA GLY A 158 1.49 -1.54 -20.04
C GLY A 158 1.96 -0.13 -20.39
N VAL A 159 2.07 0.77 -19.41
CA VAL A 159 2.61 2.12 -19.60
C VAL A 159 4.05 2.04 -20.10
N TRP A 160 4.89 1.23 -19.48
CA TRP A 160 6.28 1.07 -19.95
C TRP A 160 6.34 0.56 -21.40
N TRP A 161 5.50 -0.41 -21.74
CA TRP A 161 5.48 -0.97 -23.10
C TRP A 161 5.06 0.04 -24.17
N LEU A 162 4.06 0.86 -23.89
CA LEU A 162 3.49 1.83 -24.82
C LEU A 162 4.35 3.09 -24.99
N ASN A 163 5.18 3.44 -23.99
CA ASN A 163 5.95 4.69 -23.96
C ASN A 163 7.48 4.49 -23.99
N ARG A 164 7.96 3.38 -24.51
CA ARG A 164 9.39 3.08 -24.68
C ARG A 164 9.91 3.45 -26.08
#